data_cf1d7337cf40852046d494caedcc562b
#
_entry.id   cf1d7337cf40852046d494caedcc562b
#
_cell.length_a   1.000
_cell.length_b   1.000
_cell.length_c   1.000
_cell.angle_alpha   90.00
_cell.angle_beta   90.00
_cell.angle_gamma   90.00
#
_symmetry.space_group_name_H-M   'P 1'
#
loop_
_entity.id
_entity.type
_entity.pdbx_description
1 polymer ?
#
loop_
_entity_poly.entity_id
_entity_poly.type
_entity_poly.pdbx_seq_one_letter_code
_entity_poly.pdbx_strand_id
1 'polypeptide(L)'
;MNNLFKILRKEAERFGVVLDDEAVGNFSLYLEELKTWNKKINLFRRKNDQEIIIKDFLDSLTISKYLSPGASILDIGSGGGFPGIPIKISRRDLRVVLSEIRIKKFFFLKHMIRVLEIKNLEVMAASNERLEEFDFLISRAFGPIAKLVETGSPYLKGNGIVISMKGKKGEEELHQDHPILNKMGWTSYFVDHIELPIFEHKRILIGLKRDVSRETNFGMTSKIISIS
;
A
#
# COMPACT_ATOMS: atom_id res chain seq x y z
N MET A 1 28.05 -7.58 -3.81
CA MET A 1 26.60 -7.32 -3.89
C MET A 1 25.94 -8.47 -4.63
N ASN A 2 24.94 -9.14 -4.03
CA ASN A 2 24.25 -10.28 -4.62
C ASN A 2 23.62 -9.86 -5.97
N ASN A 3 23.70 -10.70 -7.01
CA ASN A 3 23.19 -10.42 -8.35
C ASN A 3 21.69 -10.05 -8.35
N LEU A 4 20.91 -10.58 -7.40
CA LEU A 4 19.48 -10.31 -7.26
C LEU A 4 19.19 -8.84 -6.87
N PHE A 5 20.03 -8.22 -6.03
CA PHE A 5 19.86 -6.80 -5.68
C PHE A 5 20.30 -5.85 -6.80
N LYS A 6 21.22 -6.28 -7.69
CA LYS A 6 21.51 -5.54 -8.93
C LYS A 6 20.29 -5.52 -9.84
N ILE A 7 19.57 -6.65 -9.94
CA ILE A 7 18.32 -6.73 -10.70
C ILE A 7 17.25 -5.82 -10.05
N LEU A 8 17.06 -5.88 -8.73
CA LEU A 8 16.12 -5.01 -8.03
C LEU A 8 16.40 -3.53 -8.31
N ARG A 9 17.66 -3.10 -8.18
CA ARG A 9 18.09 -1.71 -8.43
C ARG A 9 17.75 -1.28 -9.86
N LYS A 10 18.15 -2.07 -10.85
CA LYS A 10 17.90 -1.79 -12.26
C LYS A 10 16.40 -1.71 -12.59
N GLU A 11 15.64 -2.68 -12.12
CA GLU A 11 14.21 -2.75 -12.44
C GLU A 11 13.37 -1.71 -11.68
N ALA A 12 13.83 -1.24 -10.50
CA ALA A 12 13.19 -0.17 -9.74
C ALA A 12 13.20 1.17 -10.50
N GLU A 13 14.24 1.42 -11.31
CA GLU A 13 14.34 2.63 -12.14
C GLU A 13 13.17 2.77 -13.14
N ARG A 14 12.61 1.66 -13.61
CA ARG A 14 11.43 1.65 -14.49
C ARG A 14 10.19 2.26 -13.83
N PHE A 15 10.17 2.29 -12.50
CA PHE A 15 9.10 2.86 -11.69
C PHE A 15 9.48 4.21 -11.07
N GLY A 16 10.57 4.83 -11.57
CA GLY A 16 11.07 6.11 -11.09
C GLY A 16 11.74 6.03 -9.70
N VAL A 17 12.20 4.85 -9.30
CA VAL A 17 12.82 4.62 -7.99
C VAL A 17 14.31 4.36 -8.14
N VAL A 18 15.14 5.24 -7.57
CA VAL A 18 16.59 5.07 -7.49
C VAL A 18 16.94 4.49 -6.12
N LEU A 19 17.56 3.31 -6.09
CA LEU A 19 17.99 2.66 -4.86
C LEU A 19 19.49 2.90 -4.64
N ASP A 20 19.85 3.65 -3.61
CA ASP A 20 21.23 3.82 -3.16
C ASP A 20 21.73 2.58 -2.40
N ASP A 21 22.99 2.60 -1.97
CA ASP A 21 23.61 1.47 -1.29
C ASP A 21 22.99 1.21 0.09
N GLU A 22 22.53 2.25 0.78
CA GLU A 22 21.80 2.11 2.06
C GLU A 22 20.44 1.43 1.86
N ALA A 23 19.68 1.83 0.83
CA ALA A 23 18.42 1.17 0.50
C ALA A 23 18.64 -0.31 0.15
N VAL A 24 19.66 -0.63 -0.62
CA VAL A 24 20.01 -2.03 -0.94
C VAL A 24 20.41 -2.79 0.32
N GLY A 25 21.18 -2.19 1.22
CA GLY A 25 21.51 -2.77 2.52
C GLY A 25 20.28 -3.10 3.36
N ASN A 26 19.34 -2.15 3.43
CA ASN A 26 18.07 -2.33 4.12
C ASN A 26 17.19 -3.42 3.49
N PHE A 27 17.13 -3.52 2.17
CA PHE A 27 16.44 -4.62 1.48
C PHE A 27 17.09 -5.98 1.76
N SER A 28 18.42 -6.04 1.83
CA SER A 28 19.15 -7.27 2.16
C SER A 28 18.85 -7.73 3.58
N LEU A 29 18.90 -6.81 4.54
CA LEU A 29 18.53 -7.07 5.94
C LEU A 29 17.07 -7.52 6.06
N TYR A 30 16.17 -6.83 5.38
CA TYR A 30 14.75 -7.19 5.37
C TYR A 30 14.51 -8.59 4.79
N LEU A 31 15.20 -8.97 3.73
CA LEU A 31 15.11 -10.31 3.14
C LEU A 31 15.49 -11.40 4.16
N GLU A 32 16.61 -11.22 4.88
CA GLU A 32 17.07 -12.21 5.87
C GLU A 32 16.10 -12.32 7.07
N GLU A 33 15.59 -11.20 7.55
CA GLU A 33 14.59 -11.19 8.62
C GLU A 33 13.28 -11.84 8.18
N LEU A 34 12.79 -11.55 6.98
CA LEU A 34 11.61 -12.20 6.41
C LEU A 34 11.77 -13.73 6.38
N LYS A 35 12.92 -14.23 5.91
CA LYS A 35 13.21 -15.66 5.85
C LYS A 35 13.28 -16.29 7.23
N THR A 36 13.90 -15.62 8.17
CA THR A 36 14.05 -16.07 9.56
C THR A 36 12.69 -16.17 10.25
N TRP A 37 11.87 -15.15 10.14
CA TRP A 37 10.55 -15.13 10.76
C TRP A 37 9.55 -16.04 10.05
N ASN A 38 9.65 -16.20 8.72
CA ASN A 38 8.75 -17.06 7.96
C ASN A 38 8.85 -18.55 8.36
N LYS A 39 9.98 -18.97 8.96
CA LYS A 39 10.13 -20.30 9.57
C LYS A 39 9.26 -20.50 10.83
N LYS A 40 8.86 -19.41 11.47
CA LYS A 40 8.09 -19.40 12.75
C LYS A 40 6.63 -19.01 12.55
N ILE A 41 6.37 -18.09 11.62
CA ILE A 41 5.04 -17.59 11.32
C ILE A 41 4.86 -17.47 9.81
N ASN A 42 3.68 -17.78 9.28
CA ASN A 42 3.41 -17.70 7.84
C ASN A 42 3.26 -16.24 7.41
N LEU A 43 4.36 -15.59 7.02
CA LEU A 43 4.36 -14.24 6.46
C LEU A 43 3.99 -14.25 4.98
N PHE A 44 4.57 -15.16 4.23
CA PHE A 44 4.39 -15.30 2.78
C PHE A 44 4.68 -16.72 2.30
N ARG A 45 4.30 -16.99 1.04
CA ARG A 45 4.61 -18.26 0.36
C ARG A 45 5.43 -17.94 -0.89
N ARG A 46 6.74 -18.09 -0.81
CA ARG A 46 7.68 -17.92 -1.93
C ARG A 46 8.67 -19.08 -1.93
N LYS A 47 9.12 -19.49 -3.13
CA LYS A 47 10.00 -20.64 -3.31
C LYS A 47 11.46 -20.31 -3.08
N ASN A 48 11.87 -19.06 -3.36
CA ASN A 48 13.25 -18.61 -3.30
C ASN A 48 13.33 -17.08 -3.16
N ASP A 49 14.55 -16.58 -2.93
CA ASP A 49 14.84 -15.16 -2.74
C ASP A 49 14.48 -14.30 -3.97
N GLN A 50 14.63 -14.85 -5.19
CA GLN A 50 14.25 -14.15 -6.41
C GLN A 50 12.77 -13.85 -6.47
N GLU A 51 11.91 -14.78 -6.05
CA GLU A 51 10.48 -14.52 -5.97
C GLU A 51 10.15 -13.42 -4.96
N ILE A 52 10.82 -13.38 -3.80
CA ILE A 52 10.61 -12.33 -2.80
C ILE A 52 11.01 -10.97 -3.38
N ILE A 53 12.19 -10.89 -4.01
CA ILE A 53 12.72 -9.66 -4.57
C ILE A 53 11.83 -9.13 -5.69
N ILE A 54 11.35 -9.98 -6.58
CA ILE A 54 10.54 -9.53 -7.72
C ILE A 54 9.06 -9.39 -7.36
N LYS A 55 8.47 -10.40 -6.73
CA LYS A 55 7.01 -10.43 -6.49
C LYS A 55 6.57 -9.73 -5.20
N ASP A 56 7.53 -9.35 -4.34
CA ASP A 56 7.21 -8.62 -3.12
C ASP A 56 7.93 -7.27 -3.04
N PHE A 57 9.26 -7.20 -3.21
CA PHE A 57 9.97 -5.92 -3.12
C PHE A 57 9.69 -5.05 -4.35
N LEU A 58 10.05 -5.51 -5.55
CA LEU A 58 9.85 -4.75 -6.78
C LEU A 58 8.37 -4.44 -7.03
N ASP A 59 7.48 -5.42 -6.81
CA ASP A 59 6.04 -5.25 -6.91
C ASP A 59 5.56 -4.07 -6.05
N SER A 60 6.04 -3.98 -4.80
CA SER A 60 5.70 -2.87 -3.90
C SER A 60 6.16 -1.50 -4.41
N LEU A 61 7.29 -1.43 -5.13
CA LEU A 61 7.82 -0.19 -5.66
C LEU A 61 7.02 0.37 -6.85
N THR A 62 6.18 -0.43 -7.48
CA THR A 62 5.39 -0.03 -8.66
C THR A 62 4.45 1.14 -8.40
N ILE A 63 4.02 1.34 -7.14
CA ILE A 63 3.13 2.45 -6.77
C ILE A 63 3.86 3.76 -6.48
N SER A 64 5.21 3.77 -6.46
CA SER A 64 6.00 4.94 -6.04
C SER A 64 5.71 6.20 -6.86
N LYS A 65 5.44 6.06 -8.16
CA LYS A 65 5.13 7.18 -9.06
C LYS A 65 3.83 7.92 -8.73
N TYR A 66 2.94 7.31 -7.96
CA TYR A 66 1.67 7.90 -7.54
C TYR A 66 1.74 8.61 -6.19
N LEU A 67 2.84 8.42 -5.44
CA LEU A 67 2.99 8.94 -4.09
C LEU A 67 3.68 10.30 -4.11
N SER A 68 2.98 11.32 -3.66
CA SER A 68 3.52 12.68 -3.57
C SER A 68 4.72 12.76 -2.62
N PRO A 69 5.69 13.65 -2.88
CA PRO A 69 6.79 13.88 -1.94
C PRO A 69 6.30 14.27 -0.54
N GLY A 70 6.91 13.69 0.49
CA GLY A 70 6.59 13.98 1.90
C GLY A 70 5.23 13.47 2.39
N ALA A 71 4.51 12.69 1.58
CA ALA A 71 3.17 12.22 1.92
C ALA A 71 3.15 11.27 3.12
N SER A 72 2.01 11.26 3.82
CA SER A 72 1.66 10.29 4.86
C SER A 72 0.86 9.13 4.27
N ILE A 73 1.23 7.90 4.63
CA ILE A 73 0.69 6.67 4.04
C ILE A 73 0.24 5.72 5.14
N LEU A 74 -0.98 5.18 4.99
CA LEU A 74 -1.46 4.04 5.77
C LEU A 74 -1.46 2.79 4.91
N ASP A 75 -0.69 1.77 5.29
CA ASP A 75 -0.70 0.45 4.65
C ASP A 75 -1.64 -0.48 5.44
N ILE A 76 -2.81 -0.81 4.88
CA ILE A 76 -3.81 -1.64 5.55
C ILE A 76 -3.62 -3.12 5.22
N GLY A 77 -3.48 -3.91 6.30
CA GLY A 77 -3.24 -5.33 6.20
C GLY A 77 -1.82 -5.65 5.74
N SER A 78 -0.84 -4.92 6.27
CA SER A 78 0.56 -4.94 5.83
C SER A 78 1.21 -6.33 5.84
N GLY A 79 0.72 -7.26 6.64
CA GLY A 79 1.17 -8.66 6.65
C GLY A 79 2.65 -8.80 6.96
N GLY A 80 3.42 -9.19 5.95
CA GLY A 80 4.89 -9.21 6.01
C GLY A 80 5.53 -7.83 5.80
N GLY A 81 4.77 -6.73 5.84
CA GLY A 81 5.25 -5.37 5.61
C GLY A 81 5.10 -4.89 4.17
N PHE A 82 4.22 -5.50 3.38
CA PHE A 82 4.06 -5.19 1.95
C PHE A 82 2.74 -4.49 1.66
N PRO A 83 2.74 -3.37 0.94
CA PRO A 83 3.88 -2.74 0.28
C PRO A 83 4.65 -1.72 1.13
N GLY A 84 4.25 -1.42 2.35
CA GLY A 84 4.70 -0.28 3.15
C GLY A 84 6.20 -0.25 3.45
N ILE A 85 6.84 -1.36 3.87
CA ILE A 85 8.28 -1.38 4.18
C ILE A 85 9.13 -1.14 2.92
N PRO A 86 8.95 -1.84 1.78
CA PRO A 86 9.68 -1.54 0.55
C PRO A 86 9.55 -0.08 0.09
N ILE A 87 8.34 0.48 0.16
CA ILE A 87 8.11 1.89 -0.14
C ILE A 87 8.93 2.78 0.80
N LYS A 88 8.90 2.53 2.09
CA LYS A 88 9.64 3.34 3.07
C LYS A 88 11.16 3.22 2.91
N ILE A 89 11.68 2.04 2.59
CA ILE A 89 13.11 1.86 2.29
C ILE A 89 13.54 2.71 1.09
N SER A 90 12.72 2.74 0.04
CA SER A 90 13.02 3.44 -1.21
C SER A 90 12.72 4.95 -1.17
N ARG A 91 11.76 5.37 -0.34
CA ARG A 91 11.24 6.73 -0.24
C ARG A 91 11.29 7.19 1.22
N ARG A 92 12.49 7.62 1.67
CA ARG A 92 12.72 8.06 3.06
C ARG A 92 11.96 9.32 3.43
N ASP A 93 11.57 10.12 2.42
CA ASP A 93 10.76 11.32 2.57
C ASP A 93 9.34 11.05 3.08
N LEU A 94 8.80 9.86 2.83
CA LEU A 94 7.44 9.50 3.20
C LEU A 94 7.32 9.15 4.69
N ARG A 95 6.14 9.39 5.26
CA ARG A 95 5.74 8.82 6.54
C ARG A 95 4.85 7.61 6.29
N VAL A 96 5.21 6.44 6.82
CA VAL A 96 4.47 5.19 6.61
C VAL A 96 4.03 4.61 7.93
N VAL A 97 2.73 4.33 8.04
CA VAL A 97 2.13 3.60 9.15
C VAL A 97 1.60 2.26 8.62
N LEU A 98 2.09 1.18 9.21
CA LEU A 98 1.67 -0.17 8.90
C LEU A 98 0.52 -0.57 9.81
N SER A 99 -0.59 -1.10 9.28
CA SER A 99 -1.72 -1.57 10.07
C SER A 99 -1.90 -3.08 9.89
N GLU A 100 -1.88 -3.83 11.01
CA GLU A 100 -2.02 -5.28 11.00
C GLU A 100 -2.82 -5.76 12.22
N ILE A 101 -3.81 -6.63 11.97
CA ILE A 101 -4.69 -7.20 13.01
C ILE A 101 -4.11 -8.49 13.62
N ARG A 102 -3.30 -9.23 12.86
CA ARG A 102 -2.76 -10.52 13.29
C ARG A 102 -1.57 -10.31 14.21
N ILE A 103 -1.72 -10.62 15.49
CA ILE A 103 -0.75 -10.33 16.55
C ILE A 103 0.69 -10.81 16.24
N LYS A 104 0.85 -12.00 15.65
CA LYS A 104 2.19 -12.52 15.29
C LYS A 104 2.86 -11.68 14.21
N LYS A 105 2.09 -11.22 13.22
CA LYS A 105 2.58 -10.33 12.14
C LYS A 105 2.84 -8.92 12.66
N PHE A 106 1.99 -8.41 13.53
CA PHE A 106 2.21 -7.14 14.22
C PHE A 106 3.56 -7.11 14.97
N PHE A 107 3.89 -8.16 15.72
CA PHE A 107 5.18 -8.26 16.40
C PHE A 107 6.36 -8.38 15.42
N PHE A 108 6.17 -9.04 14.27
CA PHE A 108 7.17 -9.03 13.21
C PHE A 108 7.40 -7.61 12.68
N LEU A 109 6.35 -6.85 12.40
CA LEU A 109 6.48 -5.46 11.93
C LEU A 109 7.16 -4.57 12.97
N LYS A 110 6.83 -4.70 14.26
CA LYS A 110 7.56 -4.02 15.36
C LYS A 110 9.05 -4.36 15.38
N HIS A 111 9.37 -5.62 15.17
CA HIS A 111 10.75 -6.07 15.07
C HIS A 111 11.46 -5.41 13.87
N MET A 112 10.81 -5.41 12.68
CA MET A 112 11.37 -4.79 11.48
C MET A 112 11.64 -3.29 11.63
N ILE A 113 10.73 -2.55 12.26
CA ILE A 113 10.93 -1.11 12.53
C ILE A 113 12.19 -0.90 13.38
N ARG A 114 12.38 -1.72 14.41
CA ARG A 114 13.57 -1.63 15.27
C ARG A 114 14.86 -2.00 14.54
N VAL A 115 14.81 -3.02 13.67
CA VAL A 115 16.00 -3.53 12.97
C VAL A 115 16.42 -2.62 11.83
N LEU A 116 15.46 -2.04 11.12
CA LEU A 116 15.74 -1.14 9.99
C LEU A 116 16.13 0.27 10.44
N GLU A 117 15.76 0.68 11.66
CA GLU A 117 16.04 2.00 12.23
C GLU A 117 15.63 3.19 11.33
N ILE A 118 14.64 2.97 10.45
CA ILE A 118 14.17 3.99 9.51
C ILE A 118 13.18 4.92 10.22
N LYS A 119 13.46 6.23 10.21
CA LYS A 119 12.57 7.27 10.78
C LYS A 119 11.23 7.31 10.05
N ASN A 120 10.16 7.72 10.75
CA ASN A 120 8.82 7.86 10.19
C ASN A 120 8.26 6.55 9.59
N LEU A 121 8.64 5.41 10.17
CA LEU A 121 8.03 4.10 9.95
C LEU A 121 7.44 3.61 11.27
N GLU A 122 6.14 3.40 11.30
CA GLU A 122 5.40 3.04 12.51
C GLU A 122 4.51 1.82 12.23
N VAL A 123 4.06 1.15 13.29
CA VAL A 123 3.04 0.10 13.21
C VAL A 123 1.93 0.36 14.22
N MET A 124 0.67 0.22 13.78
CA MET A 124 -0.51 0.28 14.63
C MET A 124 -1.28 -1.04 14.58
N ALA A 125 -1.91 -1.40 15.70
CA ALA A 125 -2.92 -2.43 15.68
C ALA A 125 -4.17 -1.89 14.95
N ALA A 126 -4.82 -2.73 14.14
CA ALA A 126 -5.97 -2.31 13.35
C ALA A 126 -7.20 -1.87 14.19
N SER A 127 -7.17 -2.11 15.50
CA SER A 127 -8.22 -1.72 16.44
C SER A 127 -7.97 -0.37 17.12
N ASN A 128 -6.87 0.33 16.82
CA ASN A 128 -6.59 1.62 17.44
C ASN A 128 -7.51 2.71 16.87
N GLU A 129 -8.22 3.39 17.77
CA GLU A 129 -9.04 4.57 17.49
C GLU A 129 -8.19 5.83 17.20
N ARG A 130 -7.17 5.70 16.37
CA ARG A 130 -6.32 6.83 16.00
C ARG A 130 -7.04 7.65 14.95
N LEU A 131 -7.48 8.84 15.30
CA LEU A 131 -8.14 9.84 14.42
C LEU A 131 -7.13 10.57 13.52
N GLU A 132 -6.08 9.90 13.07
CA GLU A 132 -5.09 10.51 12.21
C GLU A 132 -5.42 10.27 10.75
N GLU A 133 -5.37 11.32 9.94
CA GLU A 133 -5.67 11.26 8.52
C GLU A 133 -4.41 11.21 7.67
N PHE A 134 -4.45 10.38 6.62
CA PHE A 134 -3.36 10.10 5.68
C PHE A 134 -3.66 10.64 4.29
N ASP A 135 -2.59 10.97 3.55
CA ASP A 135 -2.70 11.37 2.14
C ASP A 135 -3.02 10.18 1.24
N PHE A 136 -2.45 9.02 1.58
CA PHE A 136 -2.66 7.77 0.85
C PHE A 136 -3.01 6.62 1.79
N LEU A 137 -3.92 5.80 1.30
CA LEU A 137 -4.19 4.48 1.84
C LEU A 137 -3.77 3.47 0.79
N ILE A 138 -2.83 2.61 1.15
CA ILE A 138 -2.35 1.58 0.25
C ILE A 138 -2.66 0.20 0.80
N SER A 139 -2.87 -0.77 -0.09
CA SER A 139 -3.01 -2.16 0.34
C SER A 139 -2.70 -3.14 -0.78
N ARG A 140 -2.18 -4.30 -0.38
CA ARG A 140 -1.95 -5.44 -1.24
C ARG A 140 -2.66 -6.69 -0.71
N ALA A 141 -3.53 -7.27 -1.54
CA ALA A 141 -4.27 -8.50 -1.20
C ALA A 141 -5.18 -8.40 0.04
N PHE A 142 -5.82 -7.25 0.26
CA PHE A 142 -6.72 -7.03 1.40
C PHE A 142 -8.11 -7.68 1.21
N GLY A 143 -8.49 -8.05 0.03
CA GLY A 143 -9.84 -8.55 -0.30
C GLY A 143 -10.57 -7.62 -1.28
N PRO A 144 -11.91 -7.54 -1.27
CA PRO A 144 -12.68 -6.67 -2.16
C PRO A 144 -12.28 -5.19 -2.03
N ILE A 145 -12.32 -4.45 -3.15
CA ILE A 145 -11.92 -3.04 -3.19
C ILE A 145 -12.87 -2.19 -2.36
N ALA A 146 -14.17 -2.45 -2.44
CA ALA A 146 -15.18 -1.76 -1.64
C ALA A 146 -14.91 -1.94 -0.13
N LYS A 147 -14.47 -3.14 0.30
CA LYS A 147 -14.13 -3.40 1.71
C LYS A 147 -12.89 -2.64 2.15
N LEU A 148 -11.90 -2.51 1.28
CA LEU A 148 -10.70 -1.69 1.55
C LEU A 148 -11.10 -0.22 1.77
N VAL A 149 -11.93 0.32 0.89
CA VAL A 149 -12.44 1.69 0.98
C VAL A 149 -13.27 1.89 2.25
N GLU A 150 -14.21 0.98 2.55
CA GLU A 150 -15.03 1.03 3.76
C GLU A 150 -14.16 1.06 5.04
N THR A 151 -13.15 0.17 5.09
CA THR A 151 -12.27 0.06 6.26
C THR A 151 -11.34 1.25 6.41
N GLY A 152 -10.83 1.78 5.31
CA GLY A 152 -9.74 2.77 5.32
C GLY A 152 -10.19 4.22 5.17
N SER A 153 -11.38 4.48 4.60
CA SER A 153 -11.82 5.86 4.37
C SER A 153 -11.92 6.74 5.62
N PRO A 154 -12.17 6.22 6.85
CA PRO A 154 -12.13 7.04 8.07
C PRO A 154 -10.73 7.59 8.42
N TYR A 155 -9.68 7.00 7.85
CA TYR A 155 -8.29 7.41 8.09
C TYR A 155 -7.72 8.25 6.93
N LEU A 156 -8.54 8.63 5.96
CA LEU A 156 -8.06 9.29 4.76
C LEU A 156 -8.50 10.75 4.74
N LYS A 157 -7.57 11.66 4.42
CA LYS A 157 -7.89 13.08 4.18
C LYS A 157 -8.97 13.22 3.11
N GLY A 158 -9.70 14.32 3.11
CA GLY A 158 -10.82 14.54 2.18
C GLY A 158 -10.43 14.38 0.70
N ASN A 159 -9.21 14.80 0.33
CA ASN A 159 -8.61 14.65 -1.00
C ASN A 159 -7.67 13.43 -1.15
N GLY A 160 -7.62 12.57 -0.15
CA GLY A 160 -6.73 11.42 -0.13
C GLY A 160 -7.09 10.35 -1.15
N ILE A 161 -6.12 9.52 -1.48
CA ILE A 161 -6.21 8.50 -2.52
C ILE A 161 -6.05 7.11 -1.92
N VAL A 162 -6.92 6.19 -2.30
CA VAL A 162 -6.77 4.75 -2.05
C VAL A 162 -6.05 4.11 -3.23
N ILE A 163 -4.98 3.35 -2.98
CA ILE A 163 -4.29 2.56 -4.00
C ILE A 163 -4.38 1.08 -3.63
N SER A 164 -5.10 0.32 -4.42
CA SER A 164 -5.26 -1.13 -4.27
C SER A 164 -4.39 -1.87 -5.28
N MET A 165 -3.50 -2.74 -4.80
CA MET A 165 -2.64 -3.57 -5.63
C MET A 165 -3.29 -4.94 -5.83
N LYS A 166 -3.75 -5.19 -7.05
CA LYS A 166 -4.49 -6.41 -7.41
C LYS A 166 -3.71 -7.31 -8.37
N GLY A 167 -4.10 -8.59 -8.41
CA GLY A 167 -3.66 -9.52 -9.43
C GLY A 167 -4.47 -9.41 -10.72
N LYS A 168 -4.36 -10.40 -11.60
CA LYS A 168 -5.00 -10.43 -12.94
C LYS A 168 -6.51 -10.18 -12.95
N LYS A 169 -7.21 -10.43 -11.84
CA LYS A 169 -8.67 -10.22 -11.71
C LYS A 169 -9.05 -8.86 -11.15
N GLY A 170 -8.09 -7.94 -11.01
CA GLY A 170 -8.34 -6.64 -10.36
C GLY A 170 -9.41 -5.80 -11.07
N GLU A 171 -9.49 -5.83 -12.39
CA GLU A 171 -10.53 -5.11 -13.14
C GLU A 171 -11.91 -5.76 -13.00
N GLU A 172 -11.97 -7.10 -13.00
CA GLU A 172 -13.22 -7.81 -12.72
C GLU A 172 -13.73 -7.45 -11.31
N GLU A 173 -12.83 -7.44 -10.31
CA GLU A 173 -13.17 -7.01 -8.94
C GLU A 173 -13.63 -5.54 -8.90
N LEU A 174 -12.94 -4.64 -9.61
CA LEU A 174 -13.34 -3.24 -9.70
C LEU A 174 -14.73 -3.09 -10.32
N HIS A 175 -15.00 -3.82 -11.40
CA HIS A 175 -16.30 -3.79 -12.07
C HIS A 175 -17.42 -4.31 -11.15
N GLN A 176 -17.17 -5.39 -10.42
CA GLN A 176 -18.14 -5.94 -9.45
C GLN A 176 -18.41 -4.99 -8.28
N ASP A 177 -17.36 -4.32 -7.78
CA ASP A 177 -17.46 -3.39 -6.65
C ASP A 177 -17.96 -1.99 -7.07
N HIS A 178 -17.95 -1.66 -8.37
CA HIS A 178 -18.29 -0.34 -8.89
C HIS A 178 -19.63 0.22 -8.39
N PRO A 179 -20.76 -0.55 -8.35
CA PRO A 179 -22.04 -0.02 -7.82
C PRO A 179 -21.94 0.38 -6.35
N ILE A 180 -21.20 -0.39 -5.54
CA ILE A 180 -20.98 -0.13 -4.11
C ILE A 180 -20.10 1.09 -3.92
N LEU A 181 -18.98 1.17 -4.66
CA LEU A 181 -18.05 2.31 -4.62
C LEU A 181 -18.77 3.61 -4.99
N ASN A 182 -19.56 3.60 -6.07
CA ASN A 182 -20.37 4.77 -6.47
C ASN A 182 -21.38 5.19 -5.39
N LYS A 183 -22.06 4.23 -4.74
CA LYS A 183 -22.98 4.53 -3.64
C LYS A 183 -22.25 5.16 -2.45
N MET A 184 -21.01 4.77 -2.21
CA MET A 184 -20.14 5.33 -1.16
C MET A 184 -19.50 6.67 -1.57
N GLY A 185 -19.73 7.17 -2.79
CA GLY A 185 -19.14 8.40 -3.30
C GLY A 185 -17.67 8.25 -3.74
N TRP A 186 -17.27 7.08 -4.22
CA TRP A 186 -15.92 6.81 -4.70
C TRP A 186 -15.92 6.46 -6.18
N THR A 187 -14.89 6.95 -6.88
CA THR A 187 -14.67 6.69 -8.31
C THR A 187 -13.24 6.26 -8.56
N SER A 188 -13.02 5.55 -9.67
CA SER A 188 -11.67 5.22 -10.12
C SER A 188 -10.96 6.49 -10.62
N TYR A 189 -9.75 6.72 -10.10
CA TYR A 189 -8.87 7.81 -10.49
C TYR A 189 -7.87 7.37 -11.57
N PHE A 190 -7.35 6.14 -11.42
CA PHE A 190 -6.55 5.47 -12.44
C PHE A 190 -6.67 3.95 -12.33
N VAL A 191 -6.45 3.27 -13.43
CA VAL A 191 -6.19 1.82 -13.50
C VAL A 191 -4.93 1.64 -14.35
N ASP A 192 -3.91 1.01 -13.77
CA ASP A 192 -2.62 0.82 -14.44
C ASP A 192 -2.21 -0.65 -14.43
N HIS A 193 -1.75 -1.13 -15.58
CA HIS A 193 -1.32 -2.51 -15.79
C HIS A 193 0.19 -2.59 -15.72
N ILE A 194 0.69 -3.32 -14.75
CA ILE A 194 2.12 -3.52 -14.53
C ILE A 194 2.49 -4.96 -14.85
N GLU A 195 3.53 -5.13 -15.64
CA GLU A 195 4.17 -6.41 -15.87
C GLU A 195 5.54 -6.43 -15.19
N LEU A 196 5.69 -7.33 -14.22
CA LEU A 196 6.95 -7.51 -13.51
C LEU A 196 7.88 -8.44 -14.32
N PRO A 197 9.19 -8.17 -14.31
CA PRO A 197 10.16 -8.95 -15.05
C PRO A 197 10.25 -10.39 -14.52
N ILE A 198 10.79 -11.30 -15.35
CA ILE A 198 11.18 -12.67 -15.02
C ILE A 198 10.00 -13.66 -14.87
N PHE A 199 8.91 -13.25 -14.24
CA PHE A 199 7.82 -14.18 -13.89
C PHE A 199 6.52 -13.93 -14.64
N GLU A 200 6.48 -13.05 -15.63
CA GLU A 200 5.25 -12.63 -16.33
C GLU A 200 4.11 -12.30 -15.34
N HIS A 201 4.51 -11.75 -14.19
CA HIS A 201 3.60 -11.47 -13.11
C HIS A 201 2.89 -10.15 -13.36
N LYS A 202 1.60 -10.24 -13.69
CA LYS A 202 0.77 -9.06 -13.96
C LYS A 202 0.16 -8.52 -12.68
N ARG A 203 0.26 -7.21 -12.53
CA ARG A 203 -0.40 -6.42 -11.48
C ARG A 203 -1.35 -5.41 -12.10
N ILE A 204 -2.41 -5.15 -11.38
CA ILE A 204 -3.33 -4.06 -11.68
C ILE A 204 -3.32 -3.14 -10.46
N LEU A 205 -2.91 -1.89 -10.70
CA LEU A 205 -2.94 -0.84 -9.70
C LEU A 205 -4.22 -0.04 -9.90
N ILE A 206 -5.03 0.04 -8.87
CA ILE A 206 -6.32 0.75 -8.91
C ILE A 206 -6.24 1.90 -7.91
N GLY A 207 -6.24 3.12 -8.42
CA GLY A 207 -6.37 4.34 -7.63
C GLY A 207 -7.82 4.78 -7.56
N LEU A 208 -8.30 5.10 -6.36
CA LEU A 208 -9.64 5.58 -6.10
C LEU A 208 -9.59 6.91 -5.37
N LYS A 209 -10.51 7.81 -5.67
CA LYS A 209 -10.71 9.08 -4.97
C LYS A 209 -12.18 9.33 -4.68
N ARG A 210 -12.45 10.24 -3.75
CA ARG A 210 -13.83 10.70 -3.51
C ARG A 210 -14.34 11.46 -4.74
N ASP A 211 -15.61 11.25 -5.06
CA ASP A 211 -16.30 11.98 -6.12
C ASP A 211 -16.84 13.29 -5.55
N VAL A 212 -16.04 14.35 -5.69
CA VAL A 212 -16.34 15.70 -5.15
C VAL A 212 -17.59 16.32 -5.82
N SER A 213 -17.99 15.83 -7.00
CA SER A 213 -19.17 16.36 -7.71
C SER A 213 -20.49 16.10 -6.97
N ARG A 214 -20.51 15.16 -6.04
CA ARG A 214 -21.69 14.80 -5.23
C ARG A 214 -21.82 15.58 -3.93
N GLU A 215 -20.74 16.14 -3.39
CA GLU A 215 -20.79 16.94 -2.16
C GLU A 215 -21.52 18.29 -2.35
N THR A 216 -21.52 18.84 -3.55
CA THR A 216 -22.22 20.10 -3.89
C THR A 216 -23.74 19.92 -3.91
N ASN A 217 -24.29 18.74 -4.08
CA ASN A 217 -25.75 18.51 -4.12
C ASN A 217 -26.38 18.26 -2.74
N PHE A 218 -25.60 17.90 -1.72
CA PHE A 218 -26.13 17.72 -0.35
C PHE A 218 -26.16 19.01 0.46
N GLY A 219 -25.40 20.04 0.07
CA GLY A 219 -25.34 21.34 0.76
C GLY A 219 -26.44 22.35 0.36
N MET A 220 -27.23 22.09 -0.70
CA MET A 220 -28.25 23.02 -1.20
C MET A 220 -29.69 22.71 -0.76
N THR A 221 -29.93 21.57 -0.10
CA THR A 221 -31.32 21.18 0.28
C THR A 221 -31.71 21.50 1.72
N SER A 222 -30.85 22.18 2.51
CA SER A 222 -31.15 22.50 3.92
C SER A 222 -31.34 23.98 4.23
N LYS A 223 -31.68 24.84 3.22
CA LYS A 223 -32.00 26.26 3.45
C LYS A 223 -33.22 26.72 2.71
N ILE A 224 -34.33 26.04 2.83
CA ILE A 224 -35.65 26.61 2.55
C ILE A 224 -36.69 25.92 3.46
N ILE A 225 -36.75 26.29 4.71
CA ILE A 225 -37.99 26.31 5.55
C ILE A 225 -37.70 27.26 6.72
N SER A 226 -38.14 28.48 6.60
CA SER A 226 -38.82 29.28 7.61
C SER A 226 -38.82 30.72 7.17
N ILE A 227 -39.99 31.19 6.74
CA ILE A 227 -40.58 32.50 7.12
C ILE A 227 -41.91 32.56 6.37
N SER A 228 -42.94 32.30 7.07
CA SER A 228 -44.20 33.06 7.07
C SER A 228 -45.14 32.47 8.10
#